data_d10ca6d5a9563e65f3d87a41b8c4f143
#
_entry.id   d10ca6d5a9563e65f3d87a41b8c4f143
#
_cell.length_a   1.000
_cell.length_b   1.000
_cell.length_c   1.000
_cell.angle_alpha   90.00
_cell.angle_beta   90.00
_cell.angle_gamma   90.00
#
_symmetry.space_group_name_H-M   'P 1'
#
loop_
_entity.id
_entity.type
_entity.pdbx_description
1 polymer ?
#
loop_
_entity_poly.entity_id
_entity_poly.type
_entity_poly.pdbx_seq_one_letter_code
_entity_poly.pdbx_strand_id
1 'polypeptide(L)'
;MHQNKNKNTNHIPVLLQEVISLLGPKPNDTYLDLTAGYGGHCNAVLNFTNNPGGTVLVDRDKEAIDFLHKKYEKSKVSIIHNDFLTASKELLRSNYQFDLILADLGVSSLHFNEASRGFSLLRDGPLDMRMDQNQDLTAEKVINTYSREELASILKEYGEEPKAKLIADIIVNNRPINSTLELANLIAGRIKSSRIHPATKTFQAIRVEVNNELNLLSDSLDLWLQLLSIGGRIAIISFHSLEDRIVKNFFREHSSSKYEAELSQINKHPITAGPQEIVNNPRARSAKLRAAVKIKI
;
A
#
# COMPACT_ATOMS: atom_id res chain seq x y z
N MET A 1 2.04 16.97 -35.99
CA MET A 1 1.19 15.78 -35.77
C MET A 1 1.71 15.11 -34.50
N HIS A 2 1.18 15.48 -33.34
CA HIS A 2 1.50 14.83 -32.05
C HIS A 2 0.64 13.59 -31.91
N GLN A 3 1.25 12.43 -32.03
CA GLN A 3 0.60 11.17 -31.70
C GLN A 3 0.38 11.12 -30.19
N ASN A 4 -0.87 11.34 -29.77
CA ASN A 4 -1.37 10.95 -28.45
C ASN A 4 -1.23 9.43 -28.32
N LYS A 5 -0.12 8.96 -27.75
CA LYS A 5 -0.02 7.60 -27.26
C LYS A 5 -0.97 7.46 -26.07
N ASN A 6 -2.19 6.98 -26.34
CA ASN A 6 -3.06 6.44 -25.30
C ASN A 6 -2.25 5.41 -24.51
N LYS A 7 -1.75 5.81 -23.35
CA LYS A 7 -1.22 4.88 -22.33
C LYS A 7 -2.39 4.13 -21.71
N ASN A 8 -2.99 3.21 -22.47
CA ASN A 8 -3.82 2.15 -21.88
C ASN A 8 -2.87 1.21 -21.11
N THR A 9 -2.47 1.64 -19.93
CA THR A 9 -1.87 0.73 -18.97
C THR A 9 -3.02 -0.09 -18.39
N ASN A 10 -3.24 -1.29 -18.92
CA ASN A 10 -4.06 -2.32 -18.28
C ASN A 10 -3.41 -2.67 -16.94
N HIS A 11 -3.63 -1.81 -15.93
CA HIS A 11 -3.25 -2.11 -14.56
C HIS A 11 -4.18 -3.23 -14.07
N ILE A 12 -3.65 -4.43 -13.93
CA ILE A 12 -4.39 -5.56 -13.37
C ILE A 12 -4.28 -5.43 -11.83
N PRO A 13 -5.40 -5.22 -11.12
CA PRO A 13 -5.40 -5.20 -9.67
C PRO A 13 -4.88 -6.54 -9.10
N VAL A 14 -4.10 -6.46 -8.03
CA VAL A 14 -3.51 -7.63 -7.40
C VAL A 14 -4.59 -8.44 -6.68
N LEU A 15 -4.60 -9.77 -6.85
CA LEU A 15 -5.53 -10.69 -6.18
C LEU A 15 -7.01 -10.30 -6.38
N LEU A 16 -7.36 -9.78 -7.55
CA LEU A 16 -8.69 -9.21 -7.81
C LEU A 16 -9.82 -10.21 -7.53
N GLN A 17 -9.69 -11.44 -8.01
CA GLN A 17 -10.73 -12.46 -7.86
C GLN A 17 -10.87 -12.89 -6.40
N GLU A 18 -9.76 -13.01 -5.71
CA GLU A 18 -9.69 -13.36 -4.30
C GLU A 18 -10.30 -12.24 -3.43
N VAL A 19 -10.02 -10.98 -3.74
CA VAL A 19 -10.63 -9.82 -3.06
C VAL A 19 -12.15 -9.85 -3.22
N ILE A 20 -12.66 -10.00 -4.44
CA ILE A 20 -14.10 -10.09 -4.69
C ILE A 20 -14.73 -11.30 -3.96
N SER A 21 -14.05 -12.45 -3.98
CA SER A 21 -14.54 -13.66 -3.29
C SER A 21 -14.62 -13.46 -1.78
N LEU A 22 -13.62 -12.84 -1.14
CA LEU A 22 -13.59 -12.64 0.30
C LEU A 22 -14.50 -11.49 0.77
N LEU A 23 -14.53 -10.38 0.05
CA LEU A 23 -15.45 -9.28 0.35
C LEU A 23 -16.90 -9.70 0.10
N GLY A 24 -17.17 -10.52 -0.93
CA GLY A 24 -18.51 -11.03 -1.26
C GLY A 24 -19.51 -9.89 -1.49
N PRO A 25 -19.24 -8.91 -2.36
CA PRO A 25 -20.07 -7.74 -2.55
C PRO A 25 -21.47 -8.11 -3.04
N LYS A 26 -22.47 -7.43 -2.48
CA LYS A 26 -23.89 -7.59 -2.82
C LYS A 26 -24.48 -6.28 -3.36
N PRO A 27 -25.62 -6.35 -4.09
CA PRO A 27 -26.31 -5.14 -4.52
C PRO A 27 -26.61 -4.21 -3.34
N ASN A 28 -26.32 -2.92 -3.53
CA ASN A 28 -26.48 -1.82 -2.57
C ASN A 28 -25.49 -1.78 -1.40
N ASP A 29 -24.54 -2.70 -1.28
CA ASP A 29 -23.49 -2.59 -0.28
C ASP A 29 -22.74 -1.26 -0.43
N THR A 30 -22.38 -0.64 0.69
CA THR A 30 -21.51 0.52 0.77
C THR A 30 -20.06 0.07 0.77
N TYR A 31 -19.18 0.83 0.08
CA TYR A 31 -17.80 0.44 -0.13
C TYR A 31 -16.81 1.57 0.15
N LEU A 32 -15.79 1.27 0.93
CA LEU A 32 -14.64 2.13 1.17
C LEU A 32 -13.38 1.47 0.60
N ASP A 33 -12.73 2.17 -0.34
CA ASP A 33 -11.40 1.82 -0.84
C ASP A 33 -10.40 2.82 -0.27
N LEU A 34 -9.56 2.36 0.64
CA LEU A 34 -8.60 3.18 1.39
C LEU A 34 -7.31 3.49 0.62
N THR A 35 -7.15 2.85 -0.55
CA THR A 35 -5.94 2.89 -1.39
C THR A 35 -6.35 2.77 -2.86
N ALA A 36 -7.27 3.61 -3.28
CA ALA A 36 -8.02 3.43 -4.52
C ALA A 36 -7.17 3.40 -5.79
N GLY A 37 -6.01 4.06 -5.79
CA GLY A 37 -5.12 4.14 -6.94
C GLY A 37 -5.87 4.61 -8.19
N TYR A 38 -5.87 3.78 -9.22
CA TYR A 38 -6.58 4.06 -10.47
C TYR A 38 -7.97 3.39 -10.54
N GLY A 39 -8.51 2.98 -9.38
CA GLY A 39 -9.86 2.43 -9.24
C GLY A 39 -10.05 1.07 -9.92
N GLY A 40 -9.05 0.21 -9.87
CA GLY A 40 -9.13 -1.14 -10.44
C GLY A 40 -10.03 -2.06 -9.63
N HIS A 41 -9.78 -2.18 -8.34
CA HIS A 41 -10.63 -2.91 -7.39
C HIS A 41 -12.01 -2.29 -7.27
N CYS A 42 -12.08 -0.96 -7.14
CA CYS A 42 -13.34 -0.23 -7.08
C CYS A 42 -14.27 -0.56 -8.24
N ASN A 43 -13.75 -0.56 -9.48
CA ASN A 43 -14.56 -0.86 -10.65
C ASN A 43 -15.14 -2.29 -10.58
N ALA A 44 -14.36 -3.25 -10.09
CA ALA A 44 -14.83 -4.62 -9.92
C ALA A 44 -15.90 -4.74 -8.82
N VAL A 45 -15.72 -4.08 -7.68
CA VAL A 45 -16.71 -4.06 -6.59
C VAL A 45 -18.01 -3.39 -7.04
N LEU A 46 -17.92 -2.24 -7.72
CA LEU A 46 -19.10 -1.52 -8.24
C LEU A 46 -19.93 -2.33 -9.22
N ASN A 47 -19.34 -3.25 -9.99
CA ASN A 47 -20.10 -4.15 -10.86
C ASN A 47 -21.07 -5.08 -10.09
N PHE A 48 -20.82 -5.34 -8.82
CA PHE A 48 -21.69 -6.13 -7.95
C PHE A 48 -22.61 -5.27 -7.10
N THR A 49 -22.07 -4.22 -6.49
CA THR A 49 -22.83 -3.38 -5.57
C THR A 49 -23.84 -2.48 -6.28
N ASN A 50 -23.50 -2.04 -7.49
CA ASN A 50 -24.27 -1.05 -8.25
C ASN A 50 -24.64 0.19 -7.40
N ASN A 51 -23.78 0.55 -6.43
CA ASN A 51 -24.02 1.62 -5.45
C ASN A 51 -22.90 2.69 -5.49
N PRO A 52 -22.79 3.50 -6.54
CA PRO A 52 -21.80 4.56 -6.61
C PRO A 52 -21.96 5.63 -5.54
N GLY A 53 -23.20 5.89 -5.08
CA GLY A 53 -23.48 6.88 -4.03
C GLY A 53 -23.05 6.42 -2.63
N GLY A 54 -22.92 5.12 -2.39
CA GLY A 54 -22.39 4.53 -1.18
C GLY A 54 -20.91 4.16 -1.27
N THR A 55 -20.20 4.61 -2.31
CA THR A 55 -18.78 4.30 -2.54
C THR A 55 -17.91 5.50 -2.25
N VAL A 56 -16.88 5.29 -1.42
CA VAL A 56 -15.86 6.28 -1.09
C VAL A 56 -14.49 5.75 -1.49
N LEU A 57 -13.73 6.55 -2.21
CA LEU A 57 -12.36 6.25 -2.67
C LEU A 57 -11.38 7.22 -2.01
N VAL A 58 -10.34 6.68 -1.42
CA VAL A 58 -9.29 7.44 -0.76
C VAL A 58 -7.96 7.16 -1.45
N ASP A 59 -7.19 8.18 -1.75
CA ASP A 59 -5.79 8.04 -2.12
C ASP A 59 -5.02 9.30 -1.73
N ARG A 60 -3.74 9.14 -1.41
CA ARG A 60 -2.84 10.27 -1.11
C ARG A 60 -2.06 10.77 -2.31
N ASP A 61 -2.07 10.02 -3.41
CA ASP A 61 -1.41 10.42 -4.64
C ASP A 61 -2.34 11.28 -5.49
N LYS A 62 -1.93 12.54 -5.69
CA LYS A 62 -2.69 13.50 -6.49
C LYS A 62 -2.96 13.01 -7.92
N GLU A 63 -2.00 12.31 -8.54
CA GLU A 63 -2.19 11.80 -9.91
C GLU A 63 -3.29 10.74 -9.96
N ALA A 64 -3.36 9.86 -8.94
CA ALA A 64 -4.44 8.89 -8.81
C ALA A 64 -5.78 9.60 -8.61
N ILE A 65 -5.84 10.60 -7.75
CA ILE A 65 -7.04 11.40 -7.48
C ILE A 65 -7.53 12.12 -8.75
N ASP A 66 -6.64 12.78 -9.49
CA ASP A 66 -7.00 13.47 -10.73
C ASP A 66 -7.54 12.48 -11.80
N PHE A 67 -6.98 11.27 -11.84
CA PHE A 67 -7.49 10.19 -12.68
C PHE A 67 -8.87 9.71 -12.25
N LEU A 68 -9.08 9.48 -10.94
CA LEU A 68 -10.36 9.02 -10.40
C LEU A 68 -11.48 10.04 -10.64
N HIS A 69 -11.20 11.33 -10.46
CA HIS A 69 -12.17 12.38 -10.78
C HIS A 69 -12.64 12.34 -12.25
N LYS A 70 -11.71 12.13 -13.18
CA LYS A 70 -12.07 11.96 -14.61
C LYS A 70 -12.87 10.69 -14.86
N LYS A 71 -12.44 9.58 -14.25
CA LYS A 71 -13.06 8.26 -14.43
C LYS A 71 -14.49 8.21 -13.91
N TYR A 72 -14.74 8.87 -12.79
CA TYR A 72 -16.02 8.85 -12.09
C TYR A 72 -16.79 10.19 -12.18
N GLU A 73 -16.40 11.09 -13.09
CA GLU A 73 -16.99 12.43 -13.26
C GLU A 73 -18.52 12.43 -13.33
N LYS A 74 -19.10 11.42 -14.00
CA LYS A 74 -20.56 11.29 -14.16
C LYS A 74 -21.20 10.34 -13.13
N SER A 75 -20.46 9.94 -12.12
CA SER A 75 -20.95 9.03 -11.07
C SER A 75 -21.11 9.79 -9.74
N LYS A 76 -21.80 9.15 -8.78
CA LYS A 76 -21.96 9.68 -7.41
C LYS A 76 -20.86 9.18 -6.46
N VAL A 77 -19.75 8.64 -6.97
CA VAL A 77 -18.63 8.15 -6.15
C VAL A 77 -17.96 9.34 -5.46
N SER A 78 -17.77 9.23 -4.15
CA SER A 78 -17.04 10.23 -3.37
C SER A 78 -15.53 9.93 -3.45
N ILE A 79 -14.71 10.97 -3.68
CA ILE A 79 -13.25 10.83 -3.81
C ILE A 79 -12.60 11.77 -2.80
N ILE A 80 -11.70 11.24 -1.96
CA ILE A 80 -11.00 11.96 -0.90
C ILE A 80 -9.50 11.92 -1.21
N HIS A 81 -8.88 13.09 -1.36
CA HIS A 81 -7.43 13.24 -1.48
C HIS A 81 -6.81 13.38 -0.09
N ASN A 82 -6.42 12.28 0.50
CA ASN A 82 -5.78 12.25 1.81
C ASN A 82 -5.08 10.89 2.03
N ASP A 83 -4.26 10.78 3.08
CA ASP A 83 -3.85 9.47 3.57
C ASP A 83 -5.06 8.75 4.23
N PHE A 84 -4.97 7.43 4.31
CA PHE A 84 -6.08 6.61 4.83
C PHE A 84 -6.34 6.82 6.33
N LEU A 85 -5.35 7.25 7.14
CA LEU A 85 -5.55 7.55 8.57
C LEU A 85 -6.38 8.81 8.75
N THR A 86 -6.00 9.89 8.05
CA THR A 86 -6.70 11.17 8.12
C THR A 86 -8.11 11.05 7.54
N ALA A 87 -8.25 10.41 6.39
CA ALA A 87 -9.56 10.15 5.78
C ALA A 87 -10.47 9.31 6.70
N SER A 88 -9.93 8.28 7.37
CA SER A 88 -10.72 7.47 8.31
C SER A 88 -11.24 8.28 9.50
N LYS A 89 -10.42 9.19 10.04
CA LYS A 89 -10.85 10.10 11.12
C LYS A 89 -11.98 11.03 10.68
N GLU A 90 -11.91 11.56 9.47
CA GLU A 90 -12.94 12.43 8.90
C GLU A 90 -14.25 11.68 8.65
N LEU A 91 -14.18 10.48 8.10
CA LEU A 91 -15.33 9.61 7.86
C LEU A 91 -16.03 9.21 9.17
N LEU A 92 -15.28 8.88 10.22
CA LEU A 92 -15.84 8.59 11.54
C LEU A 92 -16.54 9.80 12.16
N ARG A 93 -15.94 10.99 12.09
CA ARG A 93 -16.58 12.23 12.56
C ARG A 93 -17.88 12.54 11.84
N SER A 94 -17.99 12.08 10.59
CA SER A 94 -19.20 12.22 9.76
C SER A 94 -20.17 11.04 9.90
N ASN A 95 -19.94 10.13 10.87
CA ASN A 95 -20.75 8.94 11.15
C ASN A 95 -20.92 7.99 9.97
N TYR A 96 -19.93 7.90 9.08
CA TYR A 96 -19.94 6.89 8.01
C TYR A 96 -19.75 5.49 8.58
N GLN A 97 -20.42 4.53 7.95
CA GLN A 97 -20.17 3.10 8.10
C GLN A 97 -20.25 2.41 6.74
N PHE A 98 -19.49 1.32 6.58
CA PHE A 98 -19.35 0.61 5.31
C PHE A 98 -19.56 -0.88 5.48
N ASP A 99 -20.21 -1.50 4.50
CA ASP A 99 -20.39 -2.95 4.44
C ASP A 99 -19.10 -3.64 3.95
N LEU A 100 -18.34 -2.93 3.11
CA LEU A 100 -17.10 -3.43 2.51
C LEU A 100 -15.98 -2.40 2.66
N ILE A 101 -14.83 -2.85 3.18
CA ILE A 101 -13.60 -2.04 3.26
C ILE A 101 -12.47 -2.80 2.58
N LEU A 102 -11.72 -2.12 1.72
CA LEU A 102 -10.48 -2.61 1.10
C LEU A 102 -9.32 -1.68 1.41
N ALA A 103 -8.16 -2.27 1.74
CA ALA A 103 -6.87 -1.61 1.74
C ALA A 103 -5.87 -2.44 0.94
N ASP A 104 -5.44 -1.95 -0.23
CA ASP A 104 -4.36 -2.53 -1.05
C ASP A 104 -3.08 -1.73 -0.77
N LEU A 105 -2.32 -2.19 0.25
CA LEU A 105 -1.20 -1.42 0.82
C LEU A 105 -0.02 -1.27 -0.16
N GLY A 106 0.82 -0.30 0.12
CA GLY A 106 2.05 -0.05 -0.64
C GLY A 106 1.88 0.94 -1.78
N VAL A 107 2.67 0.77 -2.83
CA VAL A 107 2.78 1.73 -3.94
C VAL A 107 2.08 1.26 -5.20
N SER A 108 1.43 2.18 -5.90
CA SER A 108 0.81 1.87 -7.18
C SER A 108 1.85 1.44 -8.23
N SER A 109 1.38 0.71 -9.22
CA SER A 109 2.23 0.26 -10.33
C SER A 109 2.88 1.39 -11.11
N LEU A 110 2.25 2.55 -11.15
CA LEU A 110 2.77 3.72 -11.87
C LEU A 110 3.97 4.33 -11.14
N HIS A 111 3.99 4.35 -9.82
CA HIS A 111 5.15 4.83 -9.05
C HIS A 111 6.45 4.14 -9.45
N PHE A 112 6.42 2.81 -9.71
CA PHE A 112 7.59 2.09 -10.19
C PHE A 112 7.88 2.31 -11.67
N ASN A 113 6.88 2.64 -12.47
CA ASN A 113 7.05 2.87 -13.90
C ASN A 113 7.60 4.25 -14.23
N GLU A 114 7.35 5.23 -13.36
CA GLU A 114 7.83 6.58 -13.50
C GLU A 114 9.17 6.78 -12.77
N ALA A 115 10.24 6.87 -13.56
CA ALA A 115 11.59 7.06 -13.00
C ALA A 115 11.70 8.33 -12.14
N SER A 116 10.98 9.39 -12.52
CA SER A 116 10.91 10.67 -11.79
C SER A 116 10.40 10.57 -10.36
N ARG A 117 9.67 9.51 -10.01
CA ARG A 117 9.14 9.28 -8.66
C ARG A 117 10.14 8.59 -7.71
N GLY A 118 11.24 8.06 -8.23
CA GLY A 118 12.35 7.54 -7.43
C GLY A 118 12.11 6.20 -6.71
N PHE A 119 11.10 5.41 -7.08
CA PHE A 119 10.83 4.11 -6.44
C PHE A 119 11.59 2.94 -7.07
N SER A 120 12.16 3.11 -8.26
CA SER A 120 12.73 2.01 -9.03
C SER A 120 14.20 1.77 -8.72
N LEU A 121 14.55 0.49 -8.53
CA LEU A 121 15.94 0.01 -8.46
C LEU A 121 16.62 -0.09 -9.84
N LEU A 122 15.81 -0.15 -10.91
CA LEU A 122 16.28 -0.49 -12.27
C LEU A 122 16.21 0.69 -13.23
N ARG A 123 15.48 1.73 -12.88
CA ARG A 123 15.33 2.95 -13.67
C ARG A 123 15.90 4.09 -12.87
N ASP A 124 16.84 4.81 -13.46
CA ASP A 124 17.47 5.95 -12.81
C ASP A 124 16.48 7.12 -12.65
N GLY A 125 16.52 7.72 -11.46
CA GLY A 125 15.66 8.84 -11.09
C GLY A 125 16.13 9.51 -9.80
N PRO A 126 15.50 10.63 -9.40
CA PRO A 126 15.81 11.31 -8.15
C PRO A 126 15.50 10.39 -6.95
N LEU A 127 16.18 10.59 -5.84
CA LEU A 127 15.87 9.93 -4.55
C LEU A 127 14.67 10.63 -3.90
N ASP A 128 13.47 10.51 -4.50
CA ASP A 128 12.24 11.12 -3.99
C ASP A 128 11.47 10.14 -3.09
N MET A 129 10.87 9.11 -3.64
CA MET A 129 10.06 8.07 -3.00
C MET A 129 8.83 8.57 -2.23
N ARG A 130 8.42 9.83 -2.37
CA ARG A 130 7.18 10.34 -1.77
C ARG A 130 5.97 9.85 -2.55
N MET A 131 4.97 9.34 -1.87
CA MET A 131 3.65 9.07 -2.45
C MET A 131 2.84 10.37 -2.54
N ASP A 132 2.80 11.15 -1.46
CA ASP A 132 2.33 12.54 -1.48
C ASP A 132 3.52 13.49 -1.74
N GLN A 133 3.54 14.13 -2.89
CA GLN A 133 4.62 15.03 -3.27
C GLN A 133 4.65 16.35 -2.50
N ASN A 134 3.62 16.65 -1.69
CA ASN A 134 3.59 17.85 -0.86
C ASN A 134 4.32 17.68 0.47
N GLN A 135 4.63 16.43 0.89
CA GLN A 135 5.39 16.21 2.12
C GLN A 135 6.87 16.62 1.98
N ASP A 136 7.50 16.99 3.10
CA ASP A 136 8.88 17.51 3.09
C ASP A 136 9.96 16.42 3.06
N LEU A 137 9.71 15.24 3.63
CA LEU A 137 10.69 14.17 3.74
C LEU A 137 10.80 13.42 2.41
N THR A 138 12.01 13.40 1.83
CA THR A 138 12.36 12.66 0.62
C THR A 138 13.39 11.56 0.92
N ALA A 139 13.54 10.61 0.02
CA ALA A 139 14.61 9.61 0.11
C ALA A 139 15.99 10.26 0.07
N GLU A 140 16.16 11.37 -0.65
CA GLU A 140 17.39 12.15 -0.68
C GLU A 140 17.76 12.68 0.71
N LYS A 141 16.79 13.28 1.43
CA LYS A 141 17.02 13.73 2.81
C LYS A 141 17.41 12.57 3.71
N VAL A 142 16.67 11.45 3.68
CA VAL A 142 16.99 10.27 4.48
C VAL A 142 18.43 9.79 4.19
N ILE A 143 18.77 9.63 2.92
CA ILE A 143 20.08 9.11 2.50
C ILE A 143 21.22 10.05 2.82
N ASN A 144 21.04 11.37 2.59
CA ASN A 144 22.16 12.31 2.66
C ASN A 144 22.30 13.03 4.01
N THR A 145 21.24 13.01 4.88
CA THR A 145 21.30 13.78 6.14
C THR A 145 21.17 12.93 7.40
N TYR A 146 20.52 11.75 7.38
CA TYR A 146 20.41 10.91 8.55
C TYR A 146 21.78 10.45 9.04
N SER A 147 21.96 10.36 10.35
CA SER A 147 23.16 9.77 10.95
C SER A 147 23.32 8.30 10.55
N ARG A 148 24.51 7.77 10.76
CA ARG A 148 24.79 6.35 10.55
C ARG A 148 23.86 5.45 11.37
N GLU A 149 23.63 5.83 12.60
CA GLU A 149 22.78 5.13 13.59
C GLU A 149 21.33 5.12 13.15
N GLU A 150 20.79 6.27 12.73
CA GLU A 150 19.43 6.38 12.21
C GLU A 150 19.24 5.53 10.95
N LEU A 151 20.18 5.61 9.99
CA LEU A 151 20.15 4.75 8.81
C LEU A 151 20.17 3.26 9.18
N ALA A 152 21.06 2.85 10.09
CA ALA A 152 21.16 1.46 10.50
C ALA A 152 19.87 0.98 11.19
N SER A 153 19.19 1.85 11.96
CA SER A 153 17.92 1.55 12.61
C SER A 153 16.82 1.31 11.59
N ILE A 154 16.57 2.27 10.67
CA ILE A 154 15.53 2.11 9.66
C ILE A 154 15.78 0.91 8.73
N LEU A 155 17.03 0.68 8.34
CA LEU A 155 17.39 -0.48 7.51
C LEU A 155 17.12 -1.81 8.22
N LYS A 156 17.35 -1.87 9.53
CA LYS A 156 17.09 -3.05 10.35
C LYS A 156 15.59 -3.23 10.60
N GLU A 157 14.90 -2.17 11.01
CA GLU A 157 13.50 -2.20 11.43
C GLU A 157 12.54 -2.30 10.25
N TYR A 158 12.72 -1.47 9.22
CA TYR A 158 11.80 -1.39 8.07
C TYR A 158 12.25 -2.22 6.87
N GLY A 159 13.54 -2.54 6.77
CA GLY A 159 14.07 -3.41 5.72
C GLY A 159 14.22 -4.87 6.15
N GLU A 160 14.19 -5.17 7.46
CA GLU A 160 14.62 -6.47 7.99
C GLU A 160 16.00 -6.88 7.41
N GLU A 161 16.90 -5.90 7.27
CA GLU A 161 18.21 -6.06 6.60
C GLU A 161 19.29 -6.52 7.61
N PRO A 162 19.80 -7.75 7.48
CA PRO A 162 20.78 -8.27 8.43
C PRO A 162 22.13 -7.53 8.38
N LYS A 163 22.45 -6.87 7.24
CA LYS A 163 23.66 -6.08 7.05
C LYS A 163 23.44 -4.57 7.21
N ALA A 164 22.40 -4.16 7.96
CA ALA A 164 21.99 -2.78 8.13
C ALA A 164 23.14 -1.83 8.49
N LYS A 165 23.98 -2.18 9.47
CA LYS A 165 25.12 -1.36 9.89
C LYS A 165 26.13 -1.17 8.75
N LEU A 166 26.46 -2.25 8.03
CA LEU A 166 27.40 -2.19 6.91
C LEU A 166 26.85 -1.32 5.76
N ILE A 167 25.56 -1.45 5.46
CA ILE A 167 24.92 -0.63 4.40
C ILE A 167 24.87 0.84 4.82
N ALA A 168 24.59 1.13 6.09
CA ALA A 168 24.65 2.49 6.62
C ALA A 168 26.07 3.09 6.48
N ASP A 169 27.13 2.33 6.81
CA ASP A 169 28.51 2.75 6.60
C ASP A 169 28.81 3.03 5.11
N ILE A 170 28.33 2.15 4.23
CA ILE A 170 28.51 2.31 2.78
C ILE A 170 27.84 3.61 2.32
N ILE A 171 26.63 3.90 2.76
CA ILE A 171 25.89 5.11 2.38
C ILE A 171 26.63 6.36 2.89
N VAL A 172 26.91 6.43 4.19
CA VAL A 172 27.53 7.62 4.81
C VAL A 172 28.87 7.96 4.19
N ASN A 173 29.71 6.95 3.91
CA ASN A 173 31.05 7.14 3.35
C ASN A 173 31.07 7.51 1.85
N ASN A 174 29.92 7.48 1.17
CA ASN A 174 29.83 7.78 -0.26
C ASN A 174 28.84 8.93 -0.57
N ARG A 175 28.51 9.72 0.43
CA ARG A 175 27.67 10.93 0.26
C ARG A 175 28.45 12.03 -0.47
N PRO A 176 27.77 12.89 -1.26
CA PRO A 176 26.32 12.85 -1.55
C PRO A 176 25.97 11.77 -2.58
N ILE A 177 24.81 11.13 -2.43
CA ILE A 177 24.24 10.19 -3.39
C ILE A 177 23.04 10.88 -4.05
N ASN A 178 22.99 10.92 -5.39
CA ASN A 178 22.10 11.81 -6.11
C ASN A 178 20.98 11.08 -6.86
N SER A 179 21.10 9.75 -7.07
CA SER A 179 20.09 9.02 -7.83
C SER A 179 19.81 7.62 -7.29
N THR A 180 18.68 7.06 -7.70
CA THR A 180 18.26 5.71 -7.32
C THR A 180 19.24 4.65 -7.84
N LEU A 181 19.71 4.80 -9.08
CA LEU A 181 20.64 3.83 -9.67
C LEU A 181 22.03 3.91 -9.04
N GLU A 182 22.48 5.11 -8.68
CA GLU A 182 23.73 5.31 -7.92
C GLU A 182 23.67 4.56 -6.58
N LEU A 183 22.61 4.76 -5.79
CA LEU A 183 22.41 4.06 -4.53
C LEU A 183 22.33 2.53 -4.71
N ALA A 184 21.57 2.07 -5.70
CA ALA A 184 21.39 0.65 -5.97
C ALA A 184 22.71 -0.02 -6.35
N ASN A 185 23.51 0.60 -7.24
CA ASN A 185 24.80 0.10 -7.69
C ASN A 185 25.85 0.14 -6.58
N LEU A 186 25.86 1.19 -5.77
CA LEU A 186 26.77 1.32 -4.62
C LEU A 186 26.61 0.15 -3.65
N ILE A 187 25.36 -0.22 -3.34
CA ILE A 187 25.04 -1.35 -2.46
C ILE A 187 25.38 -2.68 -3.15
N ALA A 188 24.97 -2.87 -4.41
CA ALA A 188 25.19 -4.09 -5.17
C ALA A 188 26.68 -4.42 -5.37
N GLY A 189 27.52 -3.40 -5.52
CA GLY A 189 28.97 -3.56 -5.64
C GLY A 189 29.64 -4.10 -4.38
N ARG A 190 29.02 -4.00 -3.21
CA ARG A 190 29.60 -4.40 -1.92
C ARG A 190 28.82 -5.49 -1.18
N ILE A 191 27.56 -5.68 -1.53
CA ILE A 191 26.67 -6.67 -0.90
C ILE A 191 26.29 -7.73 -1.93
N LYS A 192 26.66 -8.97 -1.68
CA LYS A 192 26.24 -10.10 -2.51
C LYS A 192 24.88 -10.62 -2.03
N SER A 193 23.96 -10.87 -2.96
CA SER A 193 22.67 -11.54 -2.75
C SER A 193 22.39 -12.49 -3.92
N SER A 194 21.75 -13.62 -3.64
CA SER A 194 21.49 -14.66 -4.65
C SER A 194 20.02 -14.74 -5.10
N ARG A 195 19.11 -14.15 -4.33
CA ARG A 195 17.65 -14.31 -4.56
C ARG A 195 16.96 -13.04 -5.03
N ILE A 196 17.35 -11.90 -4.48
CA ILE A 196 16.77 -10.58 -4.78
C ILE A 196 17.88 -9.57 -4.97
N HIS A 197 17.60 -8.46 -5.61
CA HIS A 197 18.59 -7.39 -5.75
C HIS A 197 19.09 -6.93 -4.36
N PRO A 198 20.41 -6.76 -4.13
CA PRO A 198 20.96 -6.43 -2.80
C PRO A 198 20.37 -5.18 -2.16
N ALA A 199 19.99 -4.18 -2.97
CA ALA A 199 19.38 -2.94 -2.47
C ALA A 199 17.86 -3.02 -2.21
N THR A 200 17.19 -4.15 -2.51
CA THR A 200 15.73 -4.24 -2.38
C THR A 200 15.24 -3.87 -0.97
N LYS A 201 15.86 -4.42 0.05
CA LYS A 201 15.51 -4.15 1.46
C LYS A 201 15.84 -2.71 1.89
N THR A 202 16.90 -2.14 1.35
CA THR A 202 17.27 -0.74 1.58
C THR A 202 16.21 0.19 0.99
N PHE A 203 15.77 -0.03 -0.25
CA PHE A 203 14.73 0.76 -0.89
C PHE A 203 13.39 0.61 -0.17
N GLN A 204 13.03 -0.59 0.29
CA GLN A 204 11.86 -0.80 1.13
C GLN A 204 11.95 0.02 2.41
N ALA A 205 13.08 -0.03 3.13
CA ALA A 205 13.25 0.68 4.38
C ALA A 205 13.12 2.20 4.22
N ILE A 206 13.77 2.75 3.19
CA ILE A 206 13.71 4.20 2.89
C ILE A 206 12.28 4.58 2.51
N ARG A 207 11.60 3.79 1.68
CA ARG A 207 10.22 4.03 1.28
C ARG A 207 9.27 4.06 2.48
N VAL A 208 9.39 3.07 3.36
CA VAL A 208 8.60 2.97 4.59
C VAL A 208 8.83 4.19 5.49
N GLU A 209 10.09 4.61 5.66
CA GLU A 209 10.45 5.80 6.43
C GLU A 209 9.87 7.07 5.82
N VAL A 210 10.12 7.31 4.54
CA VAL A 210 9.64 8.51 3.82
C VAL A 210 8.13 8.65 3.91
N ASN A 211 7.39 7.54 3.79
CA ASN A 211 5.93 7.56 3.73
C ASN A 211 5.24 7.20 5.04
N ASN A 212 6.00 6.96 6.12
CA ASN A 212 5.49 6.59 7.44
C ASN A 212 4.48 5.40 7.40
N GLU A 213 4.74 4.42 6.50
CA GLU A 213 3.74 3.42 6.09
C GLU A 213 3.25 2.55 7.26
N LEU A 214 4.16 2.09 8.14
CA LEU A 214 3.80 1.15 9.21
C LEU A 214 3.06 1.81 10.36
N ASN A 215 3.42 3.06 10.73
CA ASN A 215 2.70 3.77 11.79
C ASN A 215 1.30 4.17 11.31
N LEU A 216 1.19 4.70 10.08
CA LEU A 216 -0.12 5.00 9.49
C LEU A 216 -1.02 3.76 9.46
N LEU A 217 -0.49 2.60 9.07
CA LEU A 217 -1.25 1.34 9.07
C LEU A 217 -1.70 0.96 10.49
N SER A 218 -0.77 0.94 11.44
CA SER A 218 -1.06 0.56 12.82
C SER A 218 -2.15 1.46 13.44
N ASP A 219 -2.02 2.78 13.26
CA ASP A 219 -2.95 3.76 13.82
C ASP A 219 -4.34 3.75 13.16
N SER A 220 -4.44 3.13 11.97
CA SER A 220 -5.69 3.12 11.21
C SER A 220 -6.57 1.91 11.45
N LEU A 221 -6.01 0.78 11.88
CA LEU A 221 -6.74 -0.48 11.94
C LEU A 221 -7.96 -0.43 12.87
N ASP A 222 -7.85 0.20 14.05
CA ASP A 222 -8.97 0.40 14.97
C ASP A 222 -10.05 1.32 14.38
N LEU A 223 -9.64 2.33 13.60
CA LEU A 223 -10.58 3.22 12.92
C LEU A 223 -11.33 2.47 11.80
N TRP A 224 -10.64 1.60 11.07
CA TRP A 224 -11.29 0.77 10.05
C TRP A 224 -12.30 -0.21 10.65
N LEU A 225 -11.99 -0.78 11.82
CA LEU A 225 -12.93 -1.63 12.56
C LEU A 225 -14.17 -0.83 12.99
N GLN A 226 -14.01 0.42 13.43
CA GLN A 226 -15.12 1.30 13.77
C GLN A 226 -15.95 1.68 12.54
N LEU A 227 -15.32 1.97 11.40
CA LEU A 227 -15.99 2.28 10.14
C LEU A 227 -16.72 1.07 9.53
N LEU A 228 -16.40 -0.14 9.93
CA LEU A 228 -17.01 -1.35 9.41
C LEU A 228 -18.35 -1.61 10.08
N SER A 229 -19.41 -1.82 9.30
CA SER A 229 -20.75 -2.22 9.77
C SER A 229 -20.71 -3.62 10.38
N ILE A 230 -21.66 -3.94 11.29
CA ILE A 230 -21.83 -5.33 11.76
C ILE A 230 -22.25 -6.20 10.55
N GLY A 231 -21.57 -7.34 10.38
CA GLY A 231 -21.70 -8.19 9.20
C GLY A 231 -20.88 -7.73 8.01
N GLY A 232 -20.32 -6.52 8.06
CA GLY A 232 -19.43 -5.98 7.03
C GLY A 232 -18.09 -6.71 6.98
N ARG A 233 -17.40 -6.62 5.85
CA ARG A 233 -16.16 -7.32 5.57
C ARG A 233 -15.03 -6.36 5.23
N ILE A 234 -13.86 -6.64 5.80
CA ILE A 234 -12.63 -5.94 5.49
C ILE A 234 -11.63 -6.90 4.85
N ALA A 235 -11.00 -6.44 3.76
CA ALA A 235 -9.90 -7.13 3.10
C ALA A 235 -8.66 -6.22 3.03
N ILE A 236 -7.50 -6.77 3.39
CA ILE A 236 -6.23 -6.04 3.40
C ILE A 236 -5.19 -6.84 2.63
N ILE A 237 -4.58 -6.21 1.62
CA ILE A 237 -3.43 -6.75 0.87
C ILE A 237 -2.18 -6.08 1.40
N SER A 238 -1.20 -6.87 1.80
CA SER A 238 0.14 -6.43 2.21
C SER A 238 1.20 -6.98 1.27
N PHE A 239 2.31 -6.25 1.08
CA PHE A 239 3.37 -6.62 0.13
C PHE A 239 4.69 -6.98 0.79
N HIS A 240 4.82 -6.79 2.10
CA HIS A 240 5.98 -7.24 2.86
C HIS A 240 5.60 -7.78 4.25
N SER A 241 6.59 -8.42 4.89
CA SER A 241 6.42 -9.14 6.16
C SER A 241 5.95 -8.26 7.31
N LEU A 242 6.36 -7.00 7.35
CA LEU A 242 6.04 -6.08 8.43
C LEU A 242 4.57 -5.66 8.39
N GLU A 243 4.06 -5.27 7.22
CA GLU A 243 2.63 -5.00 7.02
C GLU A 243 1.78 -6.23 7.39
N ASP A 244 2.11 -7.40 6.82
CA ASP A 244 1.38 -8.66 7.08
C ASP A 244 1.38 -9.01 8.58
N ARG A 245 2.47 -8.71 9.30
CA ARG A 245 2.59 -8.95 10.73
C ARG A 245 1.64 -8.06 11.53
N ILE A 246 1.55 -6.78 11.20
CA ILE A 246 0.63 -5.81 11.83
C ILE A 246 -0.81 -6.27 11.62
N VAL A 247 -1.23 -6.49 10.38
CA VAL A 247 -2.59 -6.93 10.05
C VAL A 247 -2.94 -8.27 10.70
N LYS A 248 -2.03 -9.26 10.64
CA LYS A 248 -2.20 -10.57 11.27
C LYS A 248 -2.42 -10.45 12.78
N ASN A 249 -1.61 -9.65 13.45
CA ASN A 249 -1.70 -9.48 14.90
C ASN A 249 -3.03 -8.80 15.27
N PHE A 250 -3.39 -7.72 14.59
CA PHE A 250 -4.66 -7.03 14.79
C PHE A 250 -5.86 -7.98 14.61
N PHE A 251 -5.95 -8.70 13.49
CA PHE A 251 -7.06 -9.64 13.28
C PHE A 251 -7.09 -10.76 14.32
N ARG A 252 -5.92 -11.23 14.77
CA ARG A 252 -5.85 -12.25 15.83
C ARG A 252 -6.33 -11.73 17.18
N GLU A 253 -5.93 -10.53 17.57
CA GLU A 253 -6.32 -9.90 18.84
C GLU A 253 -7.84 -9.70 18.90
N HIS A 254 -8.43 -9.12 17.85
CA HIS A 254 -9.87 -8.90 17.78
C HIS A 254 -10.70 -10.16 17.49
N SER A 255 -10.07 -11.32 17.23
CA SER A 255 -10.74 -12.60 17.02
C SER A 255 -10.48 -13.64 18.14
N SER A 256 -9.72 -13.31 19.17
CA SER A 256 -9.14 -14.29 20.10
C SER A 256 -10.08 -14.73 21.23
N SER A 257 -11.12 -13.97 21.54
CA SER A 257 -12.07 -14.29 22.62
C SER A 257 -13.46 -14.60 22.05
N LYS A 258 -14.05 -15.77 22.46
CA LYS A 258 -15.40 -16.13 22.01
C LYS A 258 -16.50 -15.15 22.42
N TYR A 259 -16.32 -14.45 23.54
CA TYR A 259 -17.32 -13.51 24.08
C TYR A 259 -17.04 -12.05 23.75
N GLU A 260 -15.78 -11.69 23.52
CA GLU A 260 -15.34 -10.33 23.26
C GLU A 260 -14.85 -10.10 21.82
N ALA A 261 -14.83 -11.16 21.00
CA ALA A 261 -14.40 -11.05 19.63
C ALA A 261 -15.29 -10.11 18.82
N GLU A 262 -14.68 -9.08 18.24
CA GLU A 262 -15.33 -8.13 17.34
C GLU A 262 -15.25 -8.59 15.88
N LEU A 263 -14.22 -9.38 15.57
CA LEU A 263 -13.96 -9.93 14.24
C LEU A 263 -14.02 -11.44 14.20
N SER A 264 -14.41 -11.99 13.07
CA SER A 264 -14.18 -13.37 12.69
C SER A 264 -13.31 -13.41 11.43
N GLN A 265 -12.13 -14.05 11.52
CA GLN A 265 -11.24 -14.17 10.37
C GLN A 265 -11.86 -15.06 9.30
N ILE A 266 -11.98 -14.55 8.06
CA ILE A 266 -12.47 -15.35 6.92
C ILE A 266 -11.38 -16.32 6.49
N ASN A 267 -10.11 -15.91 6.52
CA ASN A 267 -8.96 -16.75 6.21
C ASN A 267 -7.88 -16.65 7.30
N LYS A 268 -7.53 -17.77 7.93
CA LYS A 268 -6.47 -17.82 8.96
C LYS A 268 -5.06 -17.68 8.38
N HIS A 269 -4.85 -18.20 7.18
CA HIS A 269 -3.61 -18.06 6.42
C HIS A 269 -3.81 -17.04 5.32
N PRO A 270 -2.79 -16.21 4.99
CA PRO A 270 -2.93 -15.24 3.91
C PRO A 270 -3.12 -15.97 2.58
N ILE A 271 -3.99 -15.46 1.72
CA ILE A 271 -4.06 -15.87 0.33
C ILE A 271 -2.95 -15.16 -0.43
N THR A 272 -2.27 -15.89 -1.31
CA THR A 272 -1.17 -15.39 -2.14
C THR A 272 -1.48 -15.63 -3.61
N ALA A 273 -0.87 -14.82 -4.49
CA ALA A 273 -1.09 -14.93 -5.92
C ALA A 273 -0.67 -16.30 -6.50
N GLY A 274 -1.50 -16.82 -7.38
CA GLY A 274 -1.22 -18.06 -8.11
C GLY A 274 -0.12 -17.86 -9.18
N PRO A 275 0.47 -18.97 -9.68
CA PRO A 275 1.55 -18.88 -10.66
C PRO A 275 1.19 -18.07 -11.92
N GLN A 276 -0.04 -18.20 -12.41
CA GLN A 276 -0.51 -17.48 -13.60
C GLN A 276 -0.58 -15.97 -13.37
N GLU A 277 -1.05 -15.55 -12.20
CA GLU A 277 -1.09 -14.14 -11.83
C GLU A 277 0.33 -13.57 -11.71
N ILE A 278 1.26 -14.30 -11.07
CA ILE A 278 2.66 -13.86 -10.91
C ILE A 278 3.34 -13.65 -12.28
N VAL A 279 3.02 -14.48 -13.29
CA VAL A 279 3.53 -14.31 -14.65
C VAL A 279 3.00 -13.03 -15.28
N ASN A 280 1.69 -12.76 -15.14
CA ASN A 280 1.03 -11.61 -15.76
C ASN A 280 1.26 -10.31 -14.95
N ASN A 281 1.39 -10.43 -13.62
CA ASN A 281 1.62 -9.35 -12.69
C ASN A 281 2.69 -9.74 -11.66
N PRO A 282 4.00 -9.58 -11.97
CA PRO A 282 5.09 -9.98 -11.09
C PRO A 282 5.06 -9.35 -9.68
N ARG A 283 4.35 -8.22 -9.51
CA ARG A 283 4.18 -7.54 -8.22
C ARG A 283 3.31 -8.31 -7.26
N ALA A 284 2.39 -9.13 -7.77
CA ALA A 284 1.56 -10.00 -6.96
C ALA A 284 2.36 -11.08 -6.20
N ARG A 285 3.63 -11.33 -6.58
CA ARG A 285 4.49 -12.37 -5.96
C ARG A 285 4.60 -12.23 -4.44
N SER A 286 4.68 -11.02 -3.92
CA SER A 286 4.81 -10.75 -2.48
C SER A 286 3.48 -10.45 -1.79
N ALA A 287 2.39 -10.34 -2.54
CA ALA A 287 1.07 -10.02 -2.01
C ALA A 287 0.54 -11.08 -1.06
N LYS A 288 -0.05 -10.62 0.03
CA LYS A 288 -0.70 -11.44 1.06
C LYS A 288 -2.03 -10.81 1.42
N LEU A 289 -3.10 -11.48 1.07
CA LEU A 289 -4.46 -11.02 1.33
C LEU A 289 -5.01 -11.67 2.60
N ARG A 290 -5.48 -10.84 3.53
CA ARG A 290 -6.21 -11.22 4.72
C ARG A 290 -7.57 -10.56 4.75
N ALA A 291 -8.58 -11.28 5.25
CA ALA A 291 -9.93 -10.76 5.38
C ALA A 291 -10.60 -11.22 6.68
N ALA A 292 -11.47 -10.34 7.19
CA ALA A 292 -12.30 -10.61 8.35
C ALA A 292 -13.69 -10.02 8.18
N VAL A 293 -14.65 -10.55 8.93
CA VAL A 293 -16.00 -10.02 9.05
C VAL A 293 -16.22 -9.48 10.46
N LYS A 294 -16.84 -8.30 10.60
CA LYS A 294 -17.23 -7.74 11.90
C LYS A 294 -18.47 -8.48 12.42
N ILE A 295 -18.37 -9.03 13.60
CA ILE A 295 -19.43 -9.86 14.21
C ILE A 295 -20.10 -9.20 15.41
N LYS A 296 -19.52 -8.12 15.94
CA LYS A 296 -20.02 -7.43 17.12
C LYS A 296 -19.61 -5.94 17.12
N ILE A 297 -20.32 -5.11 17.89
CA ILE A 297 -19.99 -3.70 18.14
C ILE A 297 -18.80 -3.61 19.08
#